data_f21a236c2685700db9a09ffbb9a77c2a
#
_entry.id   f21a236c2685700db9a09ffbb9a77c2a
#
_cell.length_a   1.000
_cell.length_b   1.000
_cell.length_c   1.000
_cell.angle_alpha   90.00
_cell.angle_beta   90.00
_cell.angle_gamma   90.00
#
_symmetry.space_group_name_H-M   'P 1'
#
loop_
_entity.id
_entity.type
_entity.pdbx_description
1 polymer ?
#
loop_
_entity_poly.entity_id
_entity_poly.type
_entity_poly.pdbx_seq_one_letter_code
_entity_poly.pdbx_strand_id
1 'polypeptide(L)'
;QEEAEVNWDPVDQTVLANEQVIDGKGWRSGADVEKKTLKQWFLKITDYAEELLEGTDKLEGWPNQVRIQQKNWIGKSEGMEFSFQIEGTKKNIDIFTTRPDTIMGASFIAISTSHYLSLETAQENDEIKDFINELNKVKTAEADIAKQDKKGIETRFKAIHPFTKEKLPIWIANFVLNDYGSGALMAVPGHDQRDFEFANKYKLPIKQVI
;
A
#
# COMPACT_ATOMS: atom_id res chain seq x y z
N GLN A 1 13.33 -12.27 -13.97
CA GLN A 1 13.34 -12.66 -12.56
C GLN A 1 13.49 -11.40 -11.71
N GLU A 2 12.71 -11.31 -10.63
CA GLU A 2 12.76 -10.19 -9.69
C GLU A 2 12.74 -10.74 -8.27
N GLU A 3 13.26 -9.96 -7.32
CA GLU A 3 13.13 -10.27 -5.91
C GLU A 3 11.73 -9.87 -5.44
N ALA A 4 11.04 -10.81 -4.79
CA ALA A 4 9.72 -10.58 -4.23
C ALA A 4 9.60 -11.17 -2.84
N GLU A 5 8.83 -10.50 -2.00
CA GLU A 5 8.43 -11.03 -0.70
C GLU A 5 7.36 -12.10 -0.91
N VAL A 6 7.60 -13.28 -0.35
CA VAL A 6 6.72 -14.45 -0.48
C VAL A 6 6.39 -15.03 0.88
N ASN A 7 5.25 -15.73 0.97
CA ASN A 7 4.94 -16.57 2.12
C ASN A 7 5.80 -17.84 2.06
N TRP A 8 6.64 -18.07 3.05
CA TRP A 8 7.54 -19.20 3.14
C TRP A 8 7.11 -20.14 4.25
N ASP A 9 6.97 -21.42 3.92
CA ASP A 9 6.79 -22.48 4.90
C ASP A 9 8.16 -23.07 5.27
N PRO A 10 8.65 -22.89 6.51
CA PRO A 10 9.98 -23.35 6.89
C PRO A 10 10.08 -24.87 7.05
N VAL A 11 8.95 -25.58 7.27
CA VAL A 11 8.90 -27.03 7.42
C VAL A 11 8.84 -27.71 6.06
N ASP A 12 7.91 -27.28 5.19
CA ASP A 12 7.78 -27.79 3.85
C ASP A 12 8.83 -27.24 2.88
N GLN A 13 9.56 -26.20 3.30
CA GLN A 13 10.59 -25.49 2.51
C GLN A 13 10.06 -25.05 1.15
N THR A 14 8.87 -24.46 1.13
CA THR A 14 8.20 -24.04 -0.11
C THR A 14 7.52 -22.69 0.03
N VAL A 15 7.33 -22.04 -1.14
CA VAL A 15 6.52 -20.81 -1.23
C VAL A 15 5.04 -21.18 -1.21
N LEU A 16 4.25 -20.44 -0.45
CA LEU A 16 2.80 -20.62 -0.37
C LEU A 16 2.06 -19.45 -1.03
N ALA A 17 1.02 -19.75 -1.78
CA ALA A 17 0.04 -18.77 -2.21
C ALA A 17 -0.76 -18.25 -0.99
N ASN A 18 -1.39 -17.09 -1.11
CA ASN A 18 -2.15 -16.50 -0.01
C ASN A 18 -3.27 -17.43 0.49
N GLU A 19 -3.92 -18.17 -0.41
CA GLU A 19 -4.99 -19.12 -0.10
C GLU A 19 -4.49 -20.37 0.66
N GLN A 20 -3.18 -20.60 0.63
CA GLN A 20 -2.53 -21.71 1.33
C GLN A 20 -2.06 -21.33 2.74
N VAL A 21 -2.28 -20.07 3.14
CA VAL A 21 -1.98 -19.57 4.48
C VAL A 21 -3.30 -19.44 5.25
N ILE A 22 -3.48 -20.30 6.25
CA ILE A 22 -4.69 -20.33 7.09
C ILE A 22 -4.28 -19.94 8.52
N ASP A 23 -4.83 -18.83 9.01
CA ASP A 23 -4.53 -18.28 10.35
C ASP A 23 -3.02 -18.12 10.63
N GLY A 24 -2.27 -17.66 9.60
CA GLY A 24 -0.82 -17.45 9.69
C GLY A 24 0.01 -18.72 9.56
N LYS A 25 -0.63 -19.87 9.29
CA LYS A 25 0.01 -21.19 9.20
C LYS A 25 -0.09 -21.78 7.80
N GLY A 26 0.91 -22.56 7.43
CA GLY A 26 0.88 -23.33 6.20
C GLY A 26 -0.23 -24.40 6.24
N TRP A 27 -1.07 -24.44 5.19
CA TRP A 27 -2.26 -25.29 5.10
C TRP A 27 -1.96 -26.79 5.25
N ARG A 28 -0.75 -27.20 4.91
CA ARG A 28 -0.32 -28.60 4.95
C ARG A 28 0.54 -28.92 6.16
N SER A 29 1.55 -28.12 6.43
CA SER A 29 2.50 -28.35 7.52
C SER A 29 1.96 -27.95 8.89
N GLY A 30 1.06 -26.95 8.94
CA GLY A 30 0.62 -26.31 10.17
C GLY A 30 1.69 -25.42 10.82
N ALA A 31 2.86 -25.24 10.18
CA ALA A 31 3.92 -24.37 10.67
C ALA A 31 3.56 -22.88 10.49
N ASP A 32 4.10 -22.04 11.36
CA ASP A 32 3.98 -20.60 11.20
C ASP A 32 4.69 -20.16 9.91
N VAL A 33 3.98 -19.38 9.09
CA VAL A 33 4.48 -18.88 7.81
C VAL A 33 5.37 -17.67 8.03
N GLU A 34 6.52 -17.67 7.38
CA GLU A 34 7.47 -16.56 7.40
C GLU A 34 7.39 -15.75 6.11
N LYS A 35 7.66 -14.43 6.20
CA LYS A 35 7.91 -13.61 5.02
C LYS A 35 9.37 -13.72 4.62
N LYS A 36 9.62 -14.05 3.35
CA LYS A 36 10.97 -14.23 2.84
C LYS A 36 11.12 -13.59 1.47
N THR A 37 12.17 -12.80 1.28
CA THR A 37 12.51 -12.26 -0.03
C THR A 37 13.25 -13.31 -0.84
N LEU A 38 12.67 -13.72 -1.96
CA LEU A 38 13.23 -14.71 -2.87
C LEU A 38 13.20 -14.21 -4.31
N LYS A 39 14.18 -14.64 -5.09
CA LYS A 39 14.22 -14.40 -6.53
C LYS A 39 13.20 -15.30 -7.22
N GLN A 40 12.19 -14.69 -7.83
CA GLN A 40 11.07 -15.37 -8.47
C GLN A 40 11.00 -15.10 -9.97
N TRP A 41 10.30 -15.97 -10.70
CA TRP A 41 9.91 -15.71 -12.07
C TRP A 41 8.66 -14.87 -12.13
N PHE A 42 8.71 -13.79 -12.90
CA PHE A 42 7.56 -12.93 -13.18
C PHE A 42 7.27 -12.89 -14.67
N LEU A 43 5.98 -12.95 -15.03
CA LEU A 43 5.51 -12.65 -16.37
C LEU A 43 5.15 -11.16 -16.41
N LYS A 44 5.70 -10.43 -17.37
CA LYS A 44 5.43 -8.99 -17.55
C LYS A 44 4.05 -8.74 -18.17
N ILE A 45 3.01 -9.21 -17.51
CA ILE A 45 1.62 -9.10 -18.01
C ILE A 45 1.15 -7.66 -18.14
N THR A 46 1.70 -6.74 -17.33
CA THR A 46 1.39 -5.32 -17.37
C THR A 46 1.85 -4.63 -18.66
N ASP A 47 2.87 -5.17 -19.35
CA ASP A 47 3.31 -4.65 -20.65
C ASP A 47 2.22 -4.80 -21.72
N TYR A 48 1.26 -5.69 -21.52
CA TYR A 48 0.12 -5.96 -22.43
C TYR A 48 -1.17 -5.28 -22.00
N ALA A 49 -1.18 -4.49 -20.92
CA ALA A 49 -2.39 -3.93 -20.33
C ALA A 49 -3.17 -3.04 -21.33
N GLU A 50 -2.48 -2.18 -22.07
CA GLU A 50 -3.09 -1.30 -23.07
C GLU A 50 -3.64 -2.12 -24.24
N GLU A 51 -2.86 -3.07 -24.79
CA GLU A 51 -3.28 -3.96 -25.87
C GLU A 51 -4.51 -4.80 -25.48
N LEU A 52 -4.55 -5.29 -24.23
CA LEU A 52 -5.69 -6.04 -23.71
C LEU A 52 -6.94 -5.15 -23.61
N LEU A 53 -6.78 -3.92 -23.13
CA LEU A 53 -7.89 -2.97 -23.02
C LEU A 53 -8.48 -2.64 -24.40
N GLU A 54 -7.64 -2.27 -25.38
CA GLU A 54 -8.06 -2.00 -26.75
C GLU A 54 -8.63 -3.26 -27.42
N GLY A 55 -8.04 -4.44 -27.12
CA GLY A 55 -8.50 -5.72 -27.64
C GLY A 55 -9.94 -6.03 -27.30
N THR A 56 -10.42 -5.58 -26.12
CA THR A 56 -11.82 -5.82 -25.70
C THR A 56 -12.83 -5.17 -26.66
N ASP A 57 -12.47 -4.08 -27.36
CA ASP A 57 -13.33 -3.43 -28.34
C ASP A 57 -13.46 -4.22 -29.65
N LYS A 58 -12.46 -5.06 -29.94
CA LYS A 58 -12.40 -5.89 -31.16
C LYS A 58 -13.14 -7.24 -31.01
N LEU A 59 -13.63 -7.57 -29.82
CA LEU A 59 -14.32 -8.82 -29.52
C LEU A 59 -15.82 -8.73 -29.85
N GLU A 60 -16.15 -8.59 -31.12
CA GLU A 60 -17.54 -8.39 -31.59
C GLU A 60 -18.47 -9.55 -31.22
N GLY A 61 -17.95 -10.79 -31.16
CA GLY A 61 -18.70 -11.98 -30.79
C GLY A 61 -18.98 -12.12 -29.28
N TRP A 62 -18.46 -11.23 -28.45
CA TRP A 62 -18.66 -11.26 -27.00
C TRP A 62 -19.87 -10.42 -26.58
N PRO A 63 -20.69 -10.89 -25.61
CA PRO A 63 -21.75 -10.07 -25.03
C PRO A 63 -21.19 -8.76 -24.48
N ASN A 64 -21.90 -7.64 -24.71
CA ASN A 64 -21.46 -6.32 -24.30
C ASN A 64 -21.17 -6.24 -22.79
N GLN A 65 -21.99 -6.90 -21.95
CA GLN A 65 -21.79 -6.93 -20.49
C GLN A 65 -20.44 -7.57 -20.11
N VAL A 66 -20.03 -8.63 -20.81
CA VAL A 66 -18.75 -9.28 -20.56
C VAL A 66 -17.59 -8.38 -20.94
N ARG A 67 -17.67 -7.68 -22.08
CA ARG A 67 -16.64 -6.69 -22.48
C ARG A 67 -16.50 -5.57 -21.48
N ILE A 68 -17.60 -5.04 -20.96
CA ILE A 68 -17.59 -4.02 -19.89
C ILE A 68 -16.94 -4.55 -18.62
N GLN A 69 -17.26 -5.78 -18.21
CA GLN A 69 -16.64 -6.41 -17.03
C GLN A 69 -15.14 -6.58 -17.20
N GLN A 70 -14.66 -6.99 -18.38
CA GLN A 70 -13.23 -7.10 -18.68
C GLN A 70 -12.53 -5.74 -18.64
N LYS A 71 -13.12 -4.70 -19.23
CA LYS A 71 -12.58 -3.33 -19.16
C LYS A 71 -12.46 -2.84 -17.71
N ASN A 72 -13.51 -3.05 -16.92
CA ASN A 72 -13.50 -2.67 -15.51
C ASN A 72 -12.48 -3.46 -14.69
N TRP A 73 -12.24 -4.73 -15.04
CA TRP A 73 -11.22 -5.55 -14.41
C TRP A 73 -9.80 -5.08 -14.73
N ILE A 74 -9.53 -4.73 -16.00
CA ILE A 74 -8.25 -4.14 -16.41
C ILE A 74 -8.03 -2.80 -15.71
N GLY A 75 -9.08 -1.99 -15.60
CA GLY A 75 -9.16 -0.83 -14.70
C GLY A 75 -8.10 0.24 -14.99
N LYS A 76 -7.99 0.72 -16.25
CA LYS A 76 -7.09 1.84 -16.54
C LYS A 76 -7.46 3.05 -15.68
N SER A 77 -6.49 3.53 -14.90
CA SER A 77 -6.62 4.76 -14.12
C SER A 77 -5.50 5.73 -14.49
N GLU A 78 -5.81 7.02 -14.41
CA GLU A 78 -4.84 8.09 -14.58
C GLU A 78 -4.64 8.79 -13.25
N GLY A 79 -3.42 9.20 -12.96
CA GLY A 79 -3.09 9.86 -11.73
C GLY A 79 -1.88 10.77 -11.88
N MET A 80 -1.49 11.37 -10.77
CA MET A 80 -0.37 12.29 -10.70
C MET A 80 0.56 11.88 -9.56
N GLU A 81 1.85 12.08 -9.76
CA GLU A 81 2.86 11.89 -8.74
C GLU A 81 3.26 13.23 -8.12
N PHE A 82 3.32 13.28 -6.81
CA PHE A 82 3.79 14.42 -6.04
C PHE A 82 4.97 14.04 -5.17
N SER A 83 6.01 14.88 -5.18
CA SER A 83 7.18 14.74 -4.29
C SER A 83 7.01 15.58 -3.03
N PHE A 84 7.02 14.93 -1.88
CA PHE A 84 7.00 15.57 -0.56
C PHE A 84 8.41 15.52 0.03
N GLN A 85 9.04 16.67 0.22
CA GLN A 85 10.37 16.72 0.84
C GLN A 85 10.29 16.33 2.31
N ILE A 86 11.21 15.49 2.78
CA ILE A 86 11.34 15.17 4.20
C ILE A 86 12.06 16.32 4.91
N GLU A 87 11.43 16.86 5.96
CA GLU A 87 11.97 17.96 6.74
C GLU A 87 13.41 17.70 7.21
N GLY A 88 14.27 18.71 7.06
CA GLY A 88 15.67 18.64 7.47
C GLY A 88 16.57 17.76 6.58
N THR A 89 16.06 17.22 5.47
CA THR A 89 16.82 16.39 4.56
C THR A 89 16.68 16.85 3.10
N LYS A 90 17.47 16.22 2.21
CA LYS A 90 17.33 16.37 0.75
C LYS A 90 16.51 15.22 0.13
N LYS A 91 15.99 14.30 0.95
CA LYS A 91 15.22 13.16 0.48
C LYS A 91 13.77 13.55 0.27
N ASN A 92 13.10 12.91 -0.68
CA ASN A 92 11.68 13.05 -0.97
C ASN A 92 10.95 11.73 -0.75
N ILE A 93 9.64 11.84 -0.51
CA ILE A 93 8.68 10.74 -0.65
C ILE A 93 7.83 11.06 -1.88
N ASP A 94 7.88 10.18 -2.88
CA ASP A 94 7.06 10.31 -4.06
C ASP A 94 5.76 9.54 -3.86
N ILE A 95 4.63 10.20 -4.11
CA ILE A 95 3.29 9.69 -3.84
C ILE A 95 2.47 9.79 -5.11
N PHE A 96 2.00 8.64 -5.58
CA PHE A 96 1.04 8.57 -6.67
C PHE A 96 -0.39 8.69 -6.12
N THR A 97 -1.24 9.47 -6.79
CA THR A 97 -2.66 9.59 -6.46
C THR A 97 -3.52 9.71 -7.72
N THR A 98 -4.68 9.09 -7.72
CA THR A 98 -5.73 9.29 -8.74
C THR A 98 -6.63 10.49 -8.43
N ARG A 99 -6.46 11.12 -7.25
CA ARG A 99 -7.22 12.30 -6.82
C ARG A 99 -6.28 13.48 -6.51
N PRO A 100 -5.56 14.00 -7.53
CA PRO A 100 -4.66 15.15 -7.35
C PRO A 100 -5.39 16.42 -6.88
N ASP A 101 -6.67 16.54 -7.20
CA ASP A 101 -7.57 17.61 -6.79
C ASP A 101 -7.71 17.76 -5.27
N THR A 102 -7.48 16.69 -4.51
CA THR A 102 -7.62 16.69 -3.05
C THR A 102 -6.35 17.04 -2.28
N ILE A 103 -5.23 17.30 -2.97
CA ILE A 103 -3.91 17.49 -2.32
C ILE A 103 -3.91 18.57 -1.24
N MET A 104 -4.69 19.65 -1.41
CA MET A 104 -4.78 20.73 -0.43
C MET A 104 -5.42 20.28 0.90
N GLY A 105 -6.12 19.14 0.89
CA GLY A 105 -6.70 18.48 2.06
C GLY A 105 -5.77 17.48 2.75
N ALA A 106 -4.56 17.29 2.23
CA ALA A 106 -3.58 16.40 2.84
C ALA A 106 -3.29 16.79 4.30
N SER A 107 -3.45 15.86 5.22
CA SER A 107 -3.30 16.06 6.65
C SER A 107 -2.12 15.29 7.25
N PHE A 108 -1.79 14.16 6.66
CA PHE A 108 -0.63 13.35 7.03
C PHE A 108 -0.17 12.50 5.83
N ILE A 109 1.01 11.94 5.93
CA ILE A 109 1.53 10.93 5.00
C ILE A 109 1.48 9.58 5.72
N ALA A 110 0.94 8.56 5.07
CA ALA A 110 1.00 7.21 5.58
C ALA A 110 1.96 6.37 4.73
N ILE A 111 2.80 5.57 5.39
CA ILE A 111 3.79 4.70 4.77
C ILE A 111 3.60 3.25 5.22
N SER A 112 4.01 2.32 4.38
CA SER A 112 3.96 0.89 4.65
C SER A 112 5.03 0.46 5.66
N THR A 113 4.89 -0.74 6.20
CA THR A 113 5.87 -1.34 7.14
C THR A 113 7.23 -1.60 6.49
N SER A 114 7.28 -1.84 5.18
CA SER A 114 8.52 -2.10 4.42
C SER A 114 9.14 -0.84 3.81
N HIS A 115 8.49 0.31 3.94
CA HIS A 115 9.05 1.58 3.44
C HIS A 115 10.39 1.88 4.14
N TYR A 116 11.38 2.44 3.41
CA TYR A 116 12.72 2.68 3.96
C TYR A 116 12.73 3.54 5.23
N LEU A 117 11.84 4.52 5.35
CA LEU A 117 11.70 5.34 6.57
C LEU A 117 11.16 4.53 7.75
N SER A 118 10.29 3.56 7.50
CA SER A 118 9.79 2.66 8.55
C SER A 118 10.94 1.83 9.11
N LEU A 119 11.77 1.28 8.22
CA LEU A 119 12.93 0.49 8.60
C LEU A 119 14.00 1.33 9.30
N GLU A 120 14.26 2.56 8.83
CA GLU A 120 15.19 3.50 9.46
C GLU A 120 14.72 3.84 10.89
N THR A 121 13.43 4.14 11.07
CA THR A 121 12.89 4.49 12.40
C THR A 121 12.89 3.29 13.35
N ALA A 122 12.62 2.07 12.84
CA ALA A 122 12.63 0.84 13.64
C ALA A 122 14.02 0.47 14.18
N GLN A 123 15.10 0.94 13.56
CA GLN A 123 16.45 0.74 14.08
C GLN A 123 16.74 1.56 15.35
N GLU A 124 16.01 2.65 15.55
CA GLU A 124 16.23 3.59 16.64
C GLU A 124 15.12 3.58 17.69
N ASN A 125 14.01 2.88 17.44
CA ASN A 125 12.83 2.86 18.30
C ASN A 125 12.25 1.45 18.38
N ASP A 126 12.39 0.80 19.53
CA ASP A 126 11.91 -0.56 19.77
C ASP A 126 10.38 -0.66 19.69
N GLU A 127 9.62 0.37 20.10
CA GLU A 127 8.15 0.38 20.01
C GLU A 127 7.70 0.30 18.54
N ILE A 128 8.35 1.06 17.66
CA ILE A 128 8.07 1.03 16.23
C ILE A 128 8.46 -0.31 15.61
N LYS A 129 9.58 -0.87 16.05
CA LYS A 129 10.02 -2.19 15.62
C LYS A 129 9.02 -3.28 16.01
N ASP A 130 8.51 -3.25 17.25
CA ASP A 130 7.53 -4.20 17.71
C ASP A 130 6.19 -4.05 16.99
N PHE A 131 5.77 -2.80 16.72
CA PHE A 131 4.58 -2.51 15.94
C PHE A 131 4.69 -3.06 14.50
N ILE A 132 5.81 -2.85 13.82
CA ILE A 132 6.07 -3.41 12.48
C ILE A 132 6.02 -4.94 12.52
N ASN A 133 6.64 -5.57 13.54
CA ASN A 133 6.63 -7.02 13.70
C ASN A 133 5.21 -7.56 13.96
N GLU A 134 4.37 -6.84 14.72
CA GLU A 134 2.96 -7.20 14.91
C GLU A 134 2.20 -7.18 13.58
N LEU A 135 2.34 -6.10 12.81
CA LEU A 135 1.64 -5.96 11.53
C LEU A 135 2.07 -7.02 10.50
N ASN A 136 3.34 -7.35 10.45
CA ASN A 136 3.87 -8.33 9.50
C ASN A 136 3.41 -9.78 9.81
N LYS A 137 2.93 -10.06 11.02
CA LYS A 137 2.32 -11.36 11.38
C LYS A 137 0.87 -11.50 10.92
N VAL A 138 0.21 -10.40 10.58
CA VAL A 138 -1.20 -10.39 10.18
C VAL A 138 -1.31 -10.60 8.65
N LYS A 139 -2.39 -11.26 8.22
CA LYS A 139 -2.67 -11.48 6.79
C LYS A 139 -2.69 -10.16 6.01
N THR A 140 -2.01 -10.16 4.85
CA THR A 140 -1.82 -8.99 4.00
C THR A 140 -2.71 -8.97 2.76
N ALA A 141 -3.75 -9.84 2.67
CA ALA A 141 -4.68 -9.76 1.56
C ALA A 141 -5.47 -8.43 1.62
N GLU A 142 -5.56 -7.71 0.51
CA GLU A 142 -6.20 -6.39 0.42
C GLU A 142 -7.63 -6.37 1.00
N ALA A 143 -8.40 -7.44 0.74
CA ALA A 143 -9.76 -7.60 1.27
C ALA A 143 -9.81 -7.75 2.79
N ASP A 144 -8.77 -8.30 3.41
CA ASP A 144 -8.68 -8.45 4.87
C ASP A 144 -8.22 -7.14 5.52
N ILE A 145 -7.31 -6.40 4.87
CA ILE A 145 -6.84 -5.08 5.31
C ILE A 145 -8.01 -4.08 5.35
N ALA A 146 -8.90 -4.12 4.36
CA ALA A 146 -10.06 -3.22 4.30
C ALA A 146 -11.00 -3.37 5.51
N LYS A 147 -11.10 -4.58 6.08
CA LYS A 147 -11.99 -4.92 7.21
C LYS A 147 -11.35 -4.74 8.59
N GLN A 148 -10.02 -4.59 8.64
CA GLN A 148 -9.31 -4.44 9.90
C GLN A 148 -9.45 -3.04 10.50
N ASP A 149 -9.37 -2.98 11.83
CA ASP A 149 -9.24 -1.72 12.55
C ASP A 149 -7.98 -0.98 12.10
N LYS A 150 -8.11 0.32 11.78
CA LYS A 150 -7.00 1.13 11.28
C LYS A 150 -6.01 1.39 12.42
N LYS A 151 -4.79 0.89 12.25
CA LYS A 151 -3.70 1.04 13.22
C LYS A 151 -2.53 1.76 12.59
N GLY A 152 -1.85 2.60 13.36
CA GLY A 152 -0.64 3.27 12.94
C GLY A 152 0.17 3.79 14.11
N ILE A 153 1.41 4.11 13.83
CA ILE A 153 2.35 4.74 14.76
C ILE A 153 3.04 5.92 14.07
N GLU A 154 3.11 7.06 14.77
CA GLU A 154 3.78 8.25 14.23
C GLU A 154 5.29 8.05 14.23
N THR A 155 5.94 8.44 13.12
CA THR A 155 7.39 8.47 13.05
C THR A 155 7.93 9.82 13.54
N ARG A 156 9.25 9.93 13.73
CA ARG A 156 9.91 11.21 14.00
C ARG A 156 9.95 12.15 12.79
N PHE A 157 9.67 11.65 11.59
CA PHE A 157 9.81 12.41 10.35
C PHE A 157 8.54 13.22 10.04
N LYS A 158 8.76 14.33 9.33
CA LYS A 158 7.67 15.14 8.76
C LYS A 158 7.93 15.39 7.28
N ALA A 159 6.88 15.42 6.51
CA ALA A 159 6.90 15.75 5.10
C ALA A 159 6.49 17.23 4.90
N ILE A 160 7.12 17.92 3.97
CA ILE A 160 6.77 19.28 3.61
C ILE A 160 5.75 19.24 2.47
N HIS A 161 4.57 19.76 2.70
CA HIS A 161 3.54 19.86 1.66
C HIS A 161 4.06 20.69 0.46
N PRO A 162 4.00 20.19 -0.79
CA PRO A 162 4.65 20.84 -1.92
C PRO A 162 4.15 22.25 -2.23
N PHE A 163 2.89 22.54 -1.92
CA PHE A 163 2.27 23.86 -2.19
C PHE A 163 2.18 24.72 -0.94
N THR A 164 1.54 24.25 0.13
CA THR A 164 1.31 25.05 1.35
C THR A 164 2.53 25.21 2.23
N LYS A 165 3.54 24.37 2.06
CA LYS A 165 4.75 24.29 2.91
C LYS A 165 4.46 23.88 4.36
N GLU A 166 3.24 23.45 4.67
CA GLU A 166 2.90 22.88 5.96
C GLU A 166 3.67 21.58 6.20
N LYS A 167 3.97 21.32 7.47
CA LYS A 167 4.64 20.10 7.92
C LYS A 167 3.59 19.05 8.24
N LEU A 168 3.56 17.98 7.46
CA LEU A 168 2.66 16.86 7.64
C LEU A 168 3.37 15.74 8.40
N PRO A 169 2.77 15.17 9.47
CA PRO A 169 3.35 14.03 10.16
C PRO A 169 3.38 12.79 9.25
N ILE A 170 4.40 11.94 9.41
CA ILE A 170 4.54 10.68 8.68
C ILE A 170 4.22 9.55 9.63
N TRP A 171 3.24 8.70 9.25
CA TRP A 171 2.74 7.58 10.01
C TRP A 171 3.02 6.26 9.32
N ILE A 172 3.46 5.25 10.05
CA ILE A 172 3.44 3.86 9.58
C ILE A 172 2.04 3.33 9.84
N ALA A 173 1.36 2.84 8.80
CA ALA A 173 -0.04 2.43 8.91
C ALA A 173 -0.31 1.06 8.27
N ASN A 174 -1.21 0.28 8.88
CA ASN A 174 -1.53 -1.09 8.45
C ASN A 174 -2.35 -1.17 7.16
N PHE A 175 -2.86 -0.06 6.64
CA PHE A 175 -3.67 -0.02 5.43
C PHE A 175 -2.89 0.47 4.19
N VAL A 176 -1.59 0.72 4.31
CA VAL A 176 -0.72 1.05 3.19
C VAL A 176 -0.08 -0.21 2.66
N LEU A 177 -0.38 -0.54 1.39
CA LEU A 177 0.18 -1.71 0.73
C LEU A 177 1.63 -1.46 0.29
N ASN A 178 2.48 -2.46 0.44
CA ASN A 178 3.88 -2.38 0.05
C ASN A 178 4.06 -2.25 -1.47
N ASP A 179 3.17 -2.91 -2.22
CA ASP A 179 3.27 -3.06 -3.68
C ASP A 179 2.47 -1.98 -4.44
N TYR A 180 1.89 -1.00 -3.74
CA TYR A 180 1.15 0.09 -4.37
C TYR A 180 2.00 1.37 -4.42
N GLY A 181 2.39 1.77 -5.62
CA GLY A 181 3.23 2.95 -5.83
C GLY A 181 4.58 2.86 -5.12
N SER A 182 4.91 3.88 -4.36
CA SER A 182 6.16 3.95 -3.56
C SER A 182 6.03 3.32 -2.16
N GLY A 183 4.92 2.66 -1.84
CA GLY A 183 4.61 2.24 -0.47
C GLY A 183 4.28 3.42 0.46
N ALA A 184 3.86 4.53 -0.12
CA ALA A 184 3.44 5.74 0.59
C ALA A 184 2.17 6.34 -0.04
N LEU A 185 1.34 6.98 0.76
CA LEU A 185 0.17 7.72 0.30
C LEU A 185 0.01 9.05 1.05
N MET A 186 -0.57 10.03 0.40
CA MET A 186 -1.06 11.23 1.06
C MET A 186 -2.47 10.95 1.60
N ALA A 187 -2.66 11.20 2.87
CA ALA A 187 -3.95 11.00 3.50
C ALA A 187 -4.80 12.27 3.44
N VAL A 188 -6.03 12.12 2.95
CA VAL A 188 -6.99 13.21 2.76
C VAL A 188 -8.31 12.90 3.48
N PRO A 189 -8.35 13.03 4.81
CA PRO A 189 -9.49 12.58 5.64
C PRO A 189 -10.84 13.21 5.28
N GLY A 190 -10.84 14.37 4.63
CA GLY A 190 -12.06 15.02 4.15
C GLY A 190 -12.71 14.32 2.95
N HIS A 191 -11.98 13.42 2.25
CA HIS A 191 -12.37 12.85 0.96
C HIS A 191 -12.10 11.34 0.81
N ASP A 192 -11.52 10.69 1.82
CA ASP A 192 -11.29 9.24 1.86
C ASP A 192 -11.75 8.66 3.21
N GLN A 193 -12.57 7.62 3.14
CA GLN A 193 -13.17 7.00 4.33
C GLN A 193 -12.12 6.35 5.26
N ARG A 194 -11.08 5.73 4.70
CA ARG A 194 -10.02 5.07 5.49
C ARG A 194 -9.21 6.11 6.25
N ASP A 195 -8.88 7.20 5.57
CA ASP A 195 -8.13 8.31 6.14
C ASP A 195 -8.95 9.04 7.20
N PHE A 196 -10.27 9.16 6.98
CA PHE A 196 -11.21 9.74 7.94
C PHE A 196 -11.27 8.92 9.24
N GLU A 197 -11.41 7.60 9.15
CA GLU A 197 -11.43 6.71 10.31
C GLU A 197 -10.12 6.80 11.09
N PHE A 198 -9.00 6.80 10.38
CA PHE A 198 -7.67 6.93 10.97
C PHE A 198 -7.49 8.29 11.64
N ALA A 199 -7.84 9.37 10.95
CA ALA A 199 -7.70 10.74 11.47
C ALA A 199 -8.54 10.95 12.75
N ASN A 200 -9.77 10.42 12.78
CA ASN A 200 -10.60 10.48 13.98
C ASN A 200 -9.97 9.72 15.16
N LYS A 201 -9.44 8.52 14.91
CA LYS A 201 -8.81 7.68 15.93
C LYS A 201 -7.60 8.34 16.55
N TYR A 202 -6.75 8.95 15.72
CA TYR A 202 -5.49 9.57 16.14
C TYR A 202 -5.57 11.10 16.32
N LYS A 203 -6.79 11.68 16.21
CA LYS A 203 -7.08 13.11 16.39
C LYS A 203 -6.26 14.00 15.43
N LEU A 204 -6.11 13.54 14.19
CA LEU A 204 -5.44 14.29 13.13
C LEU A 204 -6.40 15.30 12.47
N PRO A 205 -5.89 16.39 11.88
CA PRO A 205 -6.73 17.38 11.21
C PRO A 205 -7.54 16.79 10.05
N ILE A 206 -8.80 17.21 9.91
CA ILE A 206 -9.67 16.88 8.77
C ILE A 206 -9.96 18.17 8.04
N LYS A 207 -9.50 18.28 6.78
CA LYS A 207 -9.64 19.46 5.93
C LYS A 207 -10.53 19.11 4.75
N GLN A 208 -11.66 19.78 4.62
CA GLN A 208 -12.50 19.71 3.41
C GLN A 208 -12.00 20.74 2.40
N VAL A 209 -11.81 20.32 1.15
CA VAL A 209 -11.26 21.16 0.07
C VAL A 209 -12.05 21.10 -1.23
N ILE A 210 -13.03 20.20 -1.31
CA ILE A 210 -13.96 20.04 -2.44
C ILE A 210 -15.38 19.97 -1.89
#